data_4b0f09e451bb52f5f5210a161989dd18
#
_entry.id   4b0f09e451bb52f5f5210a161989dd18
#
_cell.length_a   1.000
_cell.length_b   1.000
_cell.length_c   1.000
_cell.angle_alpha   90.00
_cell.angle_beta   90.00
_cell.angle_gamma   90.00
#
_symmetry.space_group_name_H-M   'P 1'
#
loop_
_entity.id
_entity.type
_entity.pdbx_description
1 polymer ?
#
loop_
_entity_poly.entity_id
_entity_poly.type
_entity_poly.pdbx_seq_one_letter_code
_entity_poly.pdbx_strand_id
1 'polypeptide(L)'
;MRKRQGSALLEFAIATGILVPLFTGTFQFGYTLYVYNNLQSAVRGGARYASMRSYDSPSATPSSGFSSAVKNMVVYGNPDGTGQPVSRGLTASNVQIQPNMNGAAPESITVQITGYAIDAVFTSFTFNGKPSTTFPYTGTAAPHP
;
A
#
# COMPACT_ATOMS: atom_id res chain seq x y z
N MET A 1 -49.26 -6.19 -32.26
CA MET A 1 -47.88 -6.61 -31.98
C MET A 1 -46.95 -5.51 -31.43
N ARG A 2 -47.14 -4.23 -31.71
CA ARG A 2 -46.26 -3.12 -31.21
C ARG A 2 -46.20 -2.91 -29.69
N LYS A 3 -47.26 -3.21 -28.92
CA LYS A 3 -47.32 -2.99 -27.47
C LYS A 3 -46.42 -3.93 -26.65
N ARG A 4 -46.13 -5.15 -27.13
CA ARG A 4 -45.26 -6.12 -26.46
C ARG A 4 -43.77 -5.77 -26.56
N GLN A 5 -43.36 -5.11 -27.64
CA GLN A 5 -41.95 -4.71 -27.81
C GLN A 5 -41.56 -3.56 -26.89
N GLY A 6 -42.47 -2.64 -26.58
CA GLY A 6 -42.22 -1.55 -25.63
C GLY A 6 -42.06 -2.03 -24.18
N SER A 7 -42.85 -3.06 -23.77
CA SER A 7 -42.71 -3.66 -22.42
C SER A 7 -41.38 -4.36 -22.23
N ALA A 8 -40.92 -5.12 -23.22
CA ALA A 8 -39.63 -5.82 -23.15
C ALA A 8 -38.45 -4.83 -23.10
N LEU A 9 -38.49 -3.73 -23.82
CA LEU A 9 -37.45 -2.67 -23.75
C LEU A 9 -37.43 -1.99 -22.40
N LEU A 10 -38.59 -1.73 -21.78
CA LEU A 10 -38.67 -1.15 -20.44
C LEU A 10 -38.10 -2.11 -19.38
N GLU A 11 -38.48 -3.38 -19.46
CA GLU A 11 -37.97 -4.42 -18.56
C GLU A 11 -36.46 -4.58 -18.68
N PHE A 12 -35.93 -4.59 -19.90
CA PHE A 12 -34.48 -4.63 -20.15
C PHE A 12 -33.79 -3.37 -19.59
N ALA A 13 -34.35 -2.19 -19.76
CA ALA A 13 -33.76 -0.95 -19.23
C ALA A 13 -33.69 -0.96 -17.70
N ILE A 14 -34.79 -1.43 -17.04
CA ILE A 14 -34.80 -1.55 -15.57
C ILE A 14 -33.78 -2.60 -15.11
N ALA A 15 -33.75 -3.77 -15.73
CA ALA A 15 -32.79 -4.84 -15.40
C ALA A 15 -31.35 -4.35 -15.56
N THR A 16 -31.03 -3.67 -16.66
CA THR A 16 -29.69 -3.13 -16.92
C THR A 16 -29.32 -2.04 -15.89
N GLY A 17 -30.28 -1.18 -15.53
CA GLY A 17 -30.09 -0.14 -14.51
C GLY A 17 -29.72 -0.70 -13.13
N ILE A 18 -30.10 -1.92 -12.81
CA ILE A 18 -29.74 -2.61 -11.57
C ILE A 18 -28.46 -3.42 -11.73
N LEU A 19 -28.32 -4.15 -12.84
CA LEU A 19 -27.19 -5.06 -13.06
C LEU A 19 -25.87 -4.33 -13.24
N VAL A 20 -25.84 -3.24 -14.00
CA VAL A 20 -24.58 -2.50 -14.27
C VAL A 20 -23.94 -1.98 -12.99
N PRO A 21 -24.65 -1.27 -12.07
CA PRO A 21 -24.07 -0.86 -10.80
C PRO A 21 -23.60 -2.03 -9.92
N LEU A 22 -24.35 -3.12 -9.92
CA LEU A 22 -24.00 -4.32 -9.15
C LEU A 22 -22.69 -4.95 -9.63
N PHE A 23 -22.55 -5.15 -10.94
CA PHE A 23 -21.31 -5.66 -11.53
C PHE A 23 -20.13 -4.70 -11.32
N THR A 24 -20.34 -3.40 -11.54
CA THR A 24 -19.30 -2.39 -11.34
C THR A 24 -18.84 -2.36 -9.90
N GLY A 25 -19.76 -2.40 -8.93
CA GLY A 25 -19.44 -2.44 -7.50
C GLY A 25 -18.63 -3.69 -7.12
N THR A 26 -19.03 -4.86 -7.61
CA THR A 26 -18.31 -6.12 -7.36
C THR A 26 -16.91 -6.09 -7.94
N PHE A 27 -16.75 -5.61 -9.17
CA PHE A 27 -15.46 -5.49 -9.83
C PHE A 27 -14.54 -4.50 -9.09
N GLN A 28 -15.09 -3.37 -8.68
CA GLN A 28 -14.37 -2.34 -7.92
C GLN A 28 -13.87 -2.87 -6.58
N PHE A 29 -14.70 -3.61 -5.86
CA PHE A 29 -14.31 -4.23 -4.60
C PHE A 29 -13.18 -5.23 -4.80
N GLY A 30 -13.28 -6.11 -5.79
CA GLY A 30 -12.22 -7.06 -6.15
C GLY A 30 -10.89 -6.38 -6.48
N TYR A 31 -10.94 -5.30 -7.27
CA TYR A 31 -9.75 -4.50 -7.59
C TYR A 31 -9.12 -3.86 -6.35
N THR A 32 -9.93 -3.29 -5.46
CA THR A 32 -9.45 -2.68 -4.21
C THR A 32 -8.76 -3.72 -3.32
N LEU A 33 -9.33 -4.93 -3.19
CA LEU A 33 -8.69 -6.03 -2.46
C LEU A 33 -7.37 -6.48 -3.09
N TYR A 34 -7.33 -6.57 -4.41
CA TYR A 34 -6.10 -6.89 -5.15
C TYR A 34 -5.00 -5.88 -4.85
N VAL A 35 -5.29 -4.58 -4.96
CA VAL A 35 -4.33 -3.52 -4.65
C VAL A 35 -3.89 -3.58 -3.18
N TYR A 36 -4.83 -3.77 -2.25
CA TYR A 36 -4.52 -3.89 -0.83
C TYR A 36 -3.55 -5.06 -0.54
N ASN A 37 -3.76 -6.21 -1.14
CA ASN A 37 -2.88 -7.37 -0.99
C ASN A 37 -1.47 -7.12 -1.55
N ASN A 38 -1.36 -6.41 -2.68
CA ASN A 38 -0.08 -5.99 -3.24
C ASN A 38 0.64 -5.04 -2.29
N LEU A 39 -0.06 -4.03 -1.76
CA LEU A 39 0.51 -3.09 -0.78
C LEU A 39 0.95 -3.81 0.50
N GLN A 40 0.16 -4.76 1.00
CA GLN A 40 0.50 -5.53 2.19
C GLN A 40 1.77 -6.37 1.98
N SER A 41 1.91 -7.01 0.83
CA SER A 41 3.11 -7.76 0.46
C SER A 41 4.33 -6.85 0.35
N ALA A 42 4.19 -5.69 -0.27
CA ALA A 42 5.23 -4.68 -0.42
C ALA A 42 5.71 -4.12 0.94
N VAL A 43 4.76 -3.75 1.81
CA VAL A 43 5.07 -3.27 3.18
C VAL A 43 5.78 -4.34 3.99
N ARG A 44 5.34 -5.60 3.88
CA ARG A 44 5.99 -6.73 4.55
C ARG A 44 7.43 -6.94 4.06
N GLY A 45 7.65 -6.87 2.75
CA GLY A 45 8.98 -6.92 2.14
C GLY A 45 9.88 -5.77 2.61
N GLY A 46 9.38 -4.55 2.60
CA GLY A 46 10.09 -3.37 3.08
C GLY A 46 10.42 -3.41 4.57
N ALA A 47 9.48 -3.85 5.42
CA ALA A 47 9.70 -3.99 6.85
C ALA A 47 10.74 -5.06 7.17
N ARG A 48 10.70 -6.20 6.47
CA ARG A 48 11.73 -7.24 6.58
C ARG A 48 13.10 -6.72 6.14
N TYR A 49 13.18 -6.00 5.03
CA TYR A 49 14.44 -5.39 4.57
C TYR A 49 14.99 -4.40 5.60
N ALA A 50 14.12 -3.53 6.15
CA ALA A 50 14.47 -2.57 7.18
C ALA A 50 14.99 -3.25 8.46
N SER A 51 14.39 -4.38 8.86
CA SER A 51 14.77 -5.09 10.09
C SER A 51 16.17 -5.73 10.03
N MET A 52 16.68 -6.00 8.84
CA MET A 52 17.99 -6.65 8.62
C MET A 52 19.10 -5.67 8.19
N ARG A 53 18.70 -4.47 7.73
CA ARG A 53 19.68 -3.46 7.30
C ARG A 53 20.31 -2.77 8.50
N SER A 54 21.59 -2.41 8.40
CA SER A 54 22.27 -1.60 9.43
C SER A 54 21.53 -0.28 9.64
N TYR A 55 21.19 0.01 10.90
CA TYR A 55 20.57 1.26 11.30
C TYR A 55 21.68 2.27 11.65
N ASP A 56 21.73 3.35 10.89
CA ASP A 56 22.83 4.32 10.88
C ASP A 56 22.46 5.66 11.54
N SER A 57 21.45 5.64 12.44
CA SER A 57 21.03 6.81 13.21
C SER A 57 20.91 6.49 14.69
N PRO A 58 21.34 7.39 15.60
CA PRO A 58 21.18 7.20 17.04
C PRO A 58 19.77 7.54 17.55
N SER A 59 18.86 7.91 16.69
CA SER A 59 17.54 8.40 17.05
C SER A 59 16.44 7.65 16.31
N ALA A 60 15.19 7.87 16.72
CA ALA A 60 14.00 7.34 16.03
C ALA A 60 13.80 7.92 14.62
N THR A 61 14.60 8.90 14.21
CA THR A 61 14.60 9.41 12.85
C THR A 61 15.67 8.69 12.05
N PRO A 62 15.31 7.80 11.11
CA PRO A 62 16.27 7.10 10.28
C PRO A 62 17.04 8.07 9.39
N SER A 63 18.28 7.71 9.02
CA SER A 63 19.02 8.48 8.02
C SER A 63 18.30 8.53 6.68
N SER A 64 18.67 9.49 5.85
CA SER A 64 18.11 9.62 4.49
C SER A 64 18.42 8.38 3.64
N GLY A 65 19.64 7.80 3.78
CA GLY A 65 20.05 6.60 3.06
C GLY A 65 19.25 5.36 3.46
N PHE A 66 19.01 5.17 4.76
CA PHE A 66 18.17 4.10 5.26
C PHE A 66 16.73 4.27 4.78
N SER A 67 16.19 5.48 4.97
CA SER A 67 14.80 5.79 4.60
C SER A 67 14.55 5.60 3.11
N SER A 68 15.44 6.09 2.25
CA SER A 68 15.29 5.96 0.79
C SER A 68 15.32 4.51 0.35
N ALA A 69 16.25 3.70 0.85
CA ALA A 69 16.35 2.30 0.47
C ALA A 69 15.12 1.48 0.93
N VAL A 70 14.61 1.71 2.15
CA VAL A 70 13.40 1.04 2.64
C VAL A 70 12.16 1.47 1.85
N LYS A 71 12.00 2.77 1.58
CA LYS A 71 10.91 3.29 0.77
C LYS A 71 10.94 2.74 -0.66
N ASN A 72 12.12 2.70 -1.27
CA ASN A 72 12.31 2.12 -2.60
C ASN A 72 11.95 0.63 -2.60
N MET A 73 12.36 -0.11 -1.57
CA MET A 73 11.99 -1.52 -1.43
C MET A 73 10.48 -1.74 -1.36
N VAL A 74 9.74 -0.85 -0.68
CA VAL A 74 8.26 -0.90 -0.65
C VAL A 74 7.66 -0.55 -1.99
N VAL A 75 8.14 0.52 -2.64
CA VAL A 75 7.54 1.05 -3.87
C VAL A 75 7.87 0.18 -5.08
N TYR A 76 9.12 -0.25 -5.21
CA TYR A 76 9.64 -0.92 -6.42
C TYR A 76 10.02 -2.39 -6.21
N GLY A 77 10.01 -2.88 -4.96
CA GLY A 77 10.54 -4.20 -4.63
C GLY A 77 12.07 -4.29 -4.73
N ASN A 78 12.75 -3.14 -4.87
CA ASN A 78 14.19 -3.01 -5.08
C ASN A 78 14.71 -1.78 -4.31
N PRO A 79 15.76 -1.90 -3.47
CA PRO A 79 16.28 -0.79 -2.68
C PRO A 79 16.92 0.32 -3.53
N ASP A 80 17.33 0.03 -4.77
CA ASP A 80 17.91 1.01 -5.69
C ASP A 80 16.86 1.95 -6.33
N GLY A 81 15.57 1.64 -6.14
CA GLY A 81 14.48 2.47 -6.67
C GLY A 81 14.28 2.35 -8.18
N THR A 82 14.73 1.25 -8.77
CA THR A 82 14.58 0.97 -10.21
C THR A 82 13.38 0.07 -10.49
N GLY A 83 12.76 0.23 -11.65
CA GLY A 83 11.62 -0.60 -12.06
C GLY A 83 10.27 0.12 -11.97
N GLN A 84 9.20 -0.66 -12.09
CA GLN A 84 7.83 -0.15 -11.98
C GLN A 84 7.33 -0.24 -10.55
N PRO A 85 6.55 0.74 -10.07
CA PRO A 85 5.92 0.66 -8.76
C PRO A 85 5.02 -0.58 -8.64
N VAL A 86 5.02 -1.24 -7.49
CA VAL A 86 4.18 -2.42 -7.19
C VAL A 86 2.68 -2.13 -7.26
N SER A 87 2.32 -0.87 -7.15
CA SER A 87 0.96 -0.37 -7.38
C SER A 87 0.99 0.99 -8.04
N ARG A 88 0.08 1.21 -8.99
CA ARG A 88 0.00 2.46 -9.75
C ARG A 88 -0.25 3.64 -8.82
N GLY A 89 0.57 4.69 -8.94
CA GLY A 89 0.46 5.91 -8.12
C GLY A 89 1.08 5.79 -6.72
N LEU A 90 1.64 4.63 -6.34
CA LEU A 90 2.39 4.50 -5.10
C LEU A 90 3.75 5.21 -5.25
N THR A 91 4.07 6.05 -4.28
CA THR A 91 5.30 6.83 -4.23
C THR A 91 6.00 6.69 -2.88
N ALA A 92 7.26 7.08 -2.81
CA ALA A 92 8.04 7.07 -1.57
C ALA A 92 7.43 7.96 -0.46
N SER A 93 6.64 8.97 -0.81
CA SER A 93 5.93 9.84 0.14
C SER A 93 4.78 9.13 0.86
N ASN A 94 4.23 8.08 0.24
CA ASN A 94 3.18 7.26 0.85
C ASN A 94 3.71 6.25 1.88
N VAL A 95 5.03 6.08 1.98
CA VAL A 95 5.66 5.11 2.89
C VAL A 95 6.18 5.81 4.12
N GLN A 96 5.68 5.40 5.29
CA GLN A 96 6.19 5.83 6.59
C GLN A 96 6.95 4.70 7.27
N ILE A 97 8.06 5.07 7.91
CA ILE A 97 8.95 4.17 8.65
C ILE A 97 9.00 4.69 10.07
N GLN A 98 8.67 3.82 11.04
CA GLN A 98 8.63 4.15 12.45
C GLN A 98 9.48 3.14 13.22
N PRO A 99 10.75 3.48 13.55
CA PRO A 99 11.56 2.68 14.45
C PRO A 99 11.04 2.83 15.89
N ASN A 100 10.90 1.73 16.59
CA ASN A 100 10.70 1.71 18.03
C ASN A 100 12.05 1.51 18.68
N MET A 101 12.55 2.53 19.38
CA MET A 101 13.91 2.55 19.91
C MET A 101 13.99 1.94 21.31
N ASN A 102 15.04 1.15 21.55
CA ASN A 102 15.45 0.73 22.89
C ASN A 102 16.90 1.19 23.10
N GLY A 103 17.07 2.33 23.73
CA GLY A 103 18.37 3.01 23.79
C GLY A 103 18.78 3.56 22.41
N ALA A 104 19.98 3.26 21.98
CA ALA A 104 20.54 3.74 20.70
C ALA A 104 20.24 2.84 19.50
N ALA A 105 19.60 1.69 19.73
CA ALA A 105 19.25 0.74 18.67
C ALA A 105 17.73 0.57 18.58
N PRO A 106 17.19 0.33 17.38
CA PRO A 106 15.78 -0.04 17.26
C PRO A 106 15.54 -1.45 17.85
N GLU A 107 14.45 -1.61 18.59
CA GLU A 107 13.92 -2.92 19.00
C GLU A 107 13.08 -3.54 17.88
N SER A 108 12.30 -2.67 17.20
CA SER A 108 11.47 -3.07 16.09
C SER A 108 11.29 -1.92 15.09
N ILE A 109 10.96 -2.25 13.86
CA ILE A 109 10.68 -1.27 12.82
C ILE A 109 9.30 -1.55 12.24
N THR A 110 8.45 -0.51 12.25
CA THR A 110 7.14 -0.53 11.62
C THR A 110 7.21 0.22 10.30
N VAL A 111 6.71 -0.41 9.25
CA VAL A 111 6.52 0.23 7.93
C VAL A 111 5.03 0.24 7.61
N GLN A 112 4.52 1.36 7.13
CA GLN A 112 3.10 1.54 6.83
C GLN A 112 2.88 2.42 5.62
N ILE A 113 1.70 2.28 4.99
CA ILE A 113 1.24 3.15 3.91
C ILE A 113 0.32 4.23 4.47
N THR A 114 0.56 5.47 4.03
CA THR A 114 -0.25 6.63 4.42
C THR A 114 -0.49 7.54 3.21
N GLY A 115 -1.70 8.10 3.11
CA GLY A 115 -2.06 9.04 2.05
C GLY A 115 -2.08 8.43 0.64
N TYR A 116 -2.18 7.11 0.51
CA TYR A 116 -2.35 6.46 -0.78
C TYR A 116 -3.84 6.28 -1.07
N ALA A 117 -4.29 6.83 -2.19
CA ALA A 117 -5.68 6.75 -2.63
C ALA A 117 -5.83 5.83 -3.85
N ILE A 118 -6.91 5.05 -3.86
CA ILE A 118 -7.39 4.31 -5.02
C ILE A 118 -8.66 4.99 -5.51
N ASP A 119 -8.62 5.50 -6.73
CA ASP A 119 -9.80 6.05 -7.37
C ASP A 119 -10.71 4.91 -7.83
N ALA A 120 -11.92 4.91 -7.34
CA ALA A 120 -12.98 4.00 -7.70
C ALA A 120 -14.00 4.70 -8.57
N VAL A 121 -14.84 3.94 -9.29
CA VAL A 121 -15.87 4.50 -10.18
C VAL A 121 -16.85 5.39 -9.43
N PHE A 122 -17.18 5.05 -8.19
CA PHE A 122 -18.18 5.78 -7.39
C PHE A 122 -17.60 6.54 -6.20
N THR A 123 -16.38 6.22 -5.76
CA THR A 123 -15.74 6.84 -4.60
C THR A 123 -14.23 6.58 -4.61
N SER A 124 -13.46 7.35 -3.87
CA SER A 124 -12.04 7.08 -3.64
C SER A 124 -11.82 6.48 -2.26
N PHE A 125 -10.93 5.50 -2.17
CA PHE A 125 -10.50 4.89 -0.90
C PHE A 125 -9.09 5.36 -0.57
N THR A 126 -8.91 6.04 0.55
CA THR A 126 -7.61 6.49 1.01
C THR A 126 -7.11 5.61 2.16
N PHE A 127 -5.92 5.07 2.00
CA PHE A 127 -5.24 4.28 3.03
C PHE A 127 -4.41 5.20 3.93
N ASN A 128 -4.72 5.19 5.23
CA ASN A 128 -4.00 5.95 6.25
C ASN A 128 -3.55 5.03 7.38
N GLY A 129 -2.23 4.78 7.47
CA GLY A 129 -1.64 3.90 8.46
C GLY A 129 -1.87 2.40 8.21
N LYS A 130 -2.44 2.03 7.06
CA LYS A 130 -2.68 0.65 6.65
C LYS A 130 -2.44 0.49 5.14
N PRO A 131 -1.93 -0.68 4.68
CA PRO A 131 -1.39 -1.77 5.49
C PRO A 131 -0.16 -1.35 6.30
N SER A 132 0.06 -1.99 7.44
CA SER A 132 1.23 -1.78 8.28
C SER A 132 1.78 -3.11 8.76
N THR A 133 3.11 -3.19 8.91
CA THR A 133 3.80 -4.37 9.38
C THR A 133 4.98 -3.97 10.26
N THR A 134 5.11 -4.66 11.38
CA THR A 134 6.23 -4.49 12.32
C THR A 134 7.08 -5.74 12.33
N PHE A 135 8.40 -5.58 12.23
CA PHE A 135 9.36 -6.65 12.41
C PHE A 135 10.31 -6.32 13.56
N PRO A 136 10.71 -7.32 14.38
CA PRO A 136 11.81 -7.18 15.31
C PRO A 136 13.07 -6.81 14.55
N TYR A 137 13.87 -5.89 15.10
CA TYR A 137 15.13 -5.50 14.49
C TYR A 137 16.21 -6.53 14.80
N THR A 138 16.87 -7.03 13.76
CA THR A 138 17.95 -8.03 13.84
C THR A 138 19.23 -7.56 13.16
N GLY A 139 19.23 -6.35 12.61
CA GLY A 139 20.39 -5.73 11.99
C GLY A 139 21.42 -5.25 13.01
N THR A 140 22.54 -4.71 12.51
CA THR A 140 23.55 -4.08 13.33
C THR A 140 23.27 -2.59 13.48
N ALA A 141 23.16 -2.08 14.71
CA ALA A 141 23.21 -0.65 14.95
C ALA A 141 24.66 -0.16 14.75
N ALA A 142 24.83 0.99 14.09
CA ALA A 142 26.14 1.59 13.97
C ALA A 142 26.71 1.88 15.37
N PRO A 143 27.98 1.53 15.65
CA PRO A 143 28.60 1.90 16.90
C PRO A 143 28.62 3.43 17.02
N HIS A 144 28.15 3.93 18.16
CA HIS A 144 28.27 5.36 18.46
C HIS A 144 29.69 5.69 18.89
N PRO A 145 30.25 6.81 18.41
CA PRO A 145 31.51 7.33 18.93
C PRO A 145 31.36 7.75 20.39
#